data_390e6b3af914496709a82b380f05e26a
#
_entry.id   390e6b3af914496709a82b380f05e26a
#
_cell.length_a   1.000
_cell.length_b   1.000
_cell.length_c   1.000
_cell.angle_alpha   90.00
_cell.angle_beta   90.00
_cell.angle_gamma   90.00
#
_symmetry.space_group_name_H-M   'P 1'
#
loop_
_entity.id
_entity.type
_entity.pdbx_description
1 polymer ?
#
loop_
_entity_poly.entity_id
_entity_poly.type
_entity_poly.pdbx_seq_one_letter_code
_entity_poly.pdbx_strand_id
1 'polypeptide(L)'
;GIDPARDRIPVAPAAHYACGGVPADLDGVTEMPGLFAIGETTCTGVHGANRLASNSLTEGIVAGTRVGTALATDLPDRVELDADAGRFFDAPLRTPAQRVEMRSVMSSQVGVLRTPGGLSGAVRQLEALAATSSVGVTGSRAAWEATNMLTVAAAIATAASARTESRGCHRRDDWPDPRDAWLTQLDVRLTIDGDLAVTGIPHA
;
A
#
# COMPACT_ATOMS: atom_id res chain seq x y z
N GLY A 1 23.25 -13.99 -22.85
CA GLY A 1 23.04 -14.18 -21.41
C GLY A 1 24.18 -13.53 -20.62
N ILE A 2 23.96 -13.23 -19.35
CA ILE A 2 24.97 -12.72 -18.42
C ILE A 2 25.52 -13.91 -17.64
N ASP A 3 26.87 -14.07 -17.64
CA ASP A 3 27.54 -15.03 -16.76
C ASP A 3 27.86 -14.34 -15.42
N PRO A 4 27.14 -14.64 -14.32
CA PRO A 4 27.30 -13.94 -13.06
C PRO A 4 28.67 -14.13 -12.39
N ALA A 5 29.47 -15.08 -12.86
CA ALA A 5 30.84 -15.30 -12.39
C ALA A 5 31.86 -14.38 -13.08
N ARG A 6 31.54 -13.83 -14.26
CA ARG A 6 32.47 -13.05 -15.10
C ARG A 6 31.95 -11.69 -15.48
N ASP A 7 30.64 -11.56 -15.63
CA ASP A 7 30.01 -10.34 -16.14
C ASP A 7 29.46 -9.49 -14.98
N ARG A 8 29.43 -8.17 -15.20
CA ARG A 8 28.74 -7.27 -14.28
C ARG A 8 27.24 -7.38 -14.51
N ILE A 9 26.50 -7.59 -13.42
CA ILE A 9 25.04 -7.60 -13.44
C ILE A 9 24.54 -6.16 -13.28
N PRO A 10 23.76 -5.61 -14.22
CA PRO A 10 23.16 -4.29 -14.05
C PRO A 10 22.12 -4.33 -12.92
N VAL A 11 22.24 -3.40 -11.98
CA VAL A 11 21.35 -3.26 -10.83
C VAL A 11 20.88 -1.83 -10.71
N ALA A 12 19.69 -1.65 -10.14
CA ALA A 12 19.14 -0.34 -9.78
C ALA A 12 18.48 -0.40 -8.41
N PRO A 13 18.48 0.70 -7.63
CA PRO A 13 17.68 0.79 -6.42
C PRO A 13 16.20 0.62 -6.76
N ALA A 14 15.50 -0.19 -5.96
CA ALA A 14 14.07 -0.42 -6.13
C ALA A 14 13.39 -0.60 -4.77
N ALA A 15 12.09 -0.33 -4.71
CA ALA A 15 11.28 -0.71 -3.57
C ALA A 15 11.25 -2.24 -3.48
N HIS A 16 11.60 -2.77 -2.30
CA HIS A 16 11.68 -4.21 -2.05
C HIS A 16 10.58 -4.69 -1.13
N TYR A 17 10.11 -3.84 -0.21
CA TYR A 17 9.13 -4.19 0.81
C TYR A 17 8.22 -3.00 1.11
N ALA A 18 6.93 -3.26 1.30
CA ALA A 18 5.97 -2.27 1.75
C ALA A 18 5.88 -2.30 3.29
N CYS A 19 6.25 -1.19 3.96
CA CYS A 19 6.12 -1.07 5.42
C CYS A 19 4.71 -0.65 5.86
N GLY A 20 3.83 -0.33 4.92
CA GLY A 20 2.41 -0.06 5.10
C GLY A 20 1.56 -1.29 4.77
N GLY A 21 0.26 -1.19 5.01
CA GLY A 21 -0.68 -2.26 4.71
C GLY A 21 -1.99 -2.07 5.46
N VAL A 22 -2.75 -3.12 5.60
CA VAL A 22 -3.97 -3.14 6.41
C VAL A 22 -3.58 -2.98 7.88
N PRO A 23 -4.09 -1.97 8.61
CA PRO A 23 -3.83 -1.84 10.03
C PRO A 23 -4.33 -3.07 10.81
N ALA A 24 -3.46 -3.68 11.59
CA ALA A 24 -3.79 -4.79 12.46
C ALA A 24 -2.86 -4.79 13.68
N ASP A 25 -3.28 -5.45 14.74
CA ASP A 25 -2.45 -5.68 15.91
C ASP A 25 -1.45 -6.84 15.71
N LEU A 26 -0.69 -7.16 16.75
CA LEU A 26 0.32 -8.24 16.69
C LEU A 26 -0.30 -9.65 16.65
N ASP A 27 -1.58 -9.77 16.83
CA ASP A 27 -2.37 -10.99 16.69
C ASP A 27 -3.14 -11.03 15.36
N GLY A 28 -2.84 -10.08 14.46
CA GLY A 28 -3.41 -9.98 13.12
C GLY A 28 -4.86 -9.51 13.07
N VAL A 29 -5.42 -9.05 14.20
CA VAL A 29 -6.81 -8.58 14.26
C VAL A 29 -6.91 -7.20 13.64
N THR A 30 -7.84 -7.02 12.71
CA THR A 30 -8.13 -5.72 12.07
C THR A 30 -9.33 -5.04 12.72
N GLU A 31 -9.60 -3.78 12.34
CA GLU A 31 -10.80 -3.06 12.76
C GLU A 31 -12.10 -3.72 12.24
N MET A 32 -12.02 -4.54 11.21
CA MET A 32 -13.19 -5.22 10.64
C MET A 32 -13.38 -6.57 11.34
N PRO A 33 -14.50 -6.80 12.02
CA PRO A 33 -14.77 -8.06 12.69
C PRO A 33 -14.68 -9.25 11.74
N GLY A 34 -13.94 -10.29 12.14
CA GLY A 34 -13.75 -11.50 11.35
C GLY A 34 -12.70 -11.40 10.23
N LEU A 35 -12.09 -10.22 10.02
CA LEU A 35 -10.98 -10.04 9.10
C LEU A 35 -9.65 -10.01 9.85
N PHE A 36 -8.73 -10.88 9.44
CA PHE A 36 -7.36 -10.93 9.93
C PHE A 36 -6.38 -10.59 8.82
N ALA A 37 -5.29 -9.89 9.16
CA ALA A 37 -4.22 -9.59 8.23
C ALA A 37 -2.86 -9.86 8.86
N ILE A 38 -1.97 -10.56 8.13
CA ILE A 38 -0.62 -10.92 8.59
C ILE A 38 0.40 -10.80 7.46
N GLY A 39 1.68 -10.68 7.82
CA GLY A 39 2.79 -10.58 6.86
C GLY A 39 2.83 -9.25 6.12
N GLU A 40 3.38 -9.21 4.92
CA GLU A 40 3.63 -7.96 4.18
C GLU A 40 2.38 -7.15 3.80
N THR A 41 1.21 -7.78 3.80
CA THR A 41 -0.07 -7.08 3.55
C THR A 41 -0.55 -6.28 4.75
N THR A 42 0.10 -6.41 5.90
CA THR A 42 -0.31 -5.85 7.20
C THR A 42 0.59 -4.71 7.62
N CYS A 43 0.03 -3.72 8.29
CA CYS A 43 0.74 -2.68 9.01
C CYS A 43 0.54 -2.84 10.52
N THR A 44 1.42 -3.59 11.18
CA THR A 44 1.47 -3.71 12.65
C THR A 44 2.27 -2.58 13.30
N GLY A 45 2.99 -1.79 12.49
CA GLY A 45 3.93 -0.77 12.99
C GLY A 45 5.30 -1.33 13.43
N VAL A 46 5.49 -2.64 13.50
CA VAL A 46 6.72 -3.29 14.00
C VAL A 46 7.96 -2.92 13.18
N HIS A 47 7.80 -2.61 11.91
CA HIS A 47 8.90 -2.21 11.02
C HIS A 47 9.20 -0.72 11.05
N GLY A 48 8.37 0.10 11.71
CA GLY A 48 8.54 1.55 11.72
C GLY A 48 8.60 2.12 10.30
N ALA A 49 9.54 3.03 10.07
CA ALA A 49 9.69 3.71 8.79
C ALA A 49 10.52 2.93 7.75
N ASN A 50 11.15 1.82 8.14
CA ASN A 50 11.93 0.97 7.22
C ASN A 50 12.16 -0.41 7.82
N ARG A 51 11.75 -1.44 7.10
CA ARG A 51 11.93 -2.82 7.52
C ARG A 51 13.41 -3.22 7.52
N LEU A 52 13.89 -3.73 8.65
CA LEU A 52 15.22 -4.34 8.74
C LEU A 52 15.29 -5.63 7.91
N ALA A 53 16.40 -5.85 7.24
CA ALA A 53 16.60 -7.00 6.36
C ALA A 53 16.20 -8.32 7.06
N SER A 54 15.54 -9.20 6.32
CA SER A 54 15.02 -10.52 6.73
C SER A 54 13.87 -10.52 7.74
N ASN A 55 13.53 -9.39 8.38
CA ASN A 55 12.46 -9.36 9.40
C ASN A 55 11.06 -9.65 8.84
N SER A 56 10.82 -9.48 7.55
CA SER A 56 9.53 -9.81 6.94
C SER A 56 9.16 -11.29 7.08
N LEU A 57 10.14 -12.19 6.91
CA LEU A 57 9.91 -13.63 7.10
C LEU A 57 9.65 -13.96 8.56
N THR A 58 10.42 -13.36 9.46
CA THR A 58 10.24 -13.55 10.91
C THR A 58 8.87 -13.06 11.37
N GLU A 59 8.46 -11.85 10.94
CA GLU A 59 7.12 -11.32 11.24
C GLU A 59 6.03 -12.25 10.72
N GLY A 60 6.11 -12.65 9.43
CA GLY A 60 5.10 -13.51 8.83
C GLY A 60 4.96 -14.86 9.53
N ILE A 61 6.07 -15.48 9.96
CA ILE A 61 6.05 -16.75 10.70
C ILE A 61 5.47 -16.56 12.10
N VAL A 62 5.91 -15.54 12.83
CA VAL A 62 5.45 -15.28 14.20
C VAL A 62 3.97 -14.91 14.19
N ALA A 63 3.55 -13.94 13.37
CA ALA A 63 2.17 -13.52 13.27
C ALA A 63 1.26 -14.67 12.79
N GLY A 64 1.68 -15.43 11.77
CA GLY A 64 0.94 -16.59 11.29
C GLY A 64 0.75 -17.67 12.35
N THR A 65 1.78 -17.94 13.17
CA THR A 65 1.68 -18.88 14.28
C THR A 65 0.71 -18.39 15.35
N ARG A 66 0.78 -17.11 15.73
CA ARG A 66 -0.10 -16.50 16.75
C ARG A 66 -1.57 -16.55 16.30
N VAL A 67 -1.85 -16.05 15.10
CA VAL A 67 -3.21 -16.06 14.52
C VAL A 67 -3.73 -17.49 14.38
N GLY A 68 -2.91 -18.41 13.85
CA GLY A 68 -3.30 -19.81 13.71
C GLY A 68 -3.64 -20.46 15.05
N THR A 69 -2.87 -20.17 16.11
CA THR A 69 -3.14 -20.68 17.46
C THR A 69 -4.42 -20.07 18.05
N ALA A 70 -4.60 -18.76 17.89
CA ALA A 70 -5.80 -18.07 18.38
C ALA A 70 -7.07 -18.61 17.71
N LEU A 71 -7.08 -18.70 16.38
CA LEU A 71 -8.22 -19.23 15.62
C LEU A 71 -8.50 -20.71 15.85
N ALA A 72 -7.48 -21.51 16.17
CA ALA A 72 -7.68 -22.92 16.54
C ALA A 72 -8.33 -23.08 17.91
N THR A 73 -8.16 -22.09 18.80
CA THR A 73 -8.73 -22.12 20.17
C THR A 73 -10.10 -21.47 20.22
N ASP A 74 -10.28 -20.36 19.52
CA ASP A 74 -11.51 -19.57 19.50
C ASP A 74 -11.77 -19.06 18.09
N LEU A 75 -12.45 -19.87 17.29
CA LEU A 75 -12.84 -19.47 15.95
C LEU A 75 -14.07 -18.54 16.06
N PRO A 76 -13.99 -17.29 15.56
CA PRO A 76 -15.12 -16.39 15.57
C PRO A 76 -16.35 -17.03 14.91
N ASP A 77 -17.52 -16.75 15.46
CA ASP A 77 -18.78 -17.16 14.84
C ASP A 77 -18.85 -16.66 13.40
N ARG A 78 -19.43 -17.49 12.54
CA ARG A 78 -19.66 -17.11 11.15
C ARG A 78 -20.58 -15.89 11.13
N VAL A 79 -20.06 -14.77 10.66
CA VAL A 79 -20.88 -13.58 10.39
C VAL A 79 -21.70 -13.88 9.13
N GLU A 80 -23.03 -13.97 9.28
CA GLU A 80 -23.90 -13.95 8.11
C GLU A 80 -23.87 -12.53 7.55
N LEU A 81 -23.28 -12.40 6.37
CA LEU A 81 -23.30 -11.14 5.64
C LEU A 81 -24.70 -10.94 5.12
N ASP A 82 -25.38 -9.91 5.61
CA ASP A 82 -26.60 -9.43 4.98
C ASP A 82 -26.23 -8.96 3.55
N ALA A 83 -26.75 -9.65 2.54
CA ALA A 83 -26.49 -9.34 1.14
C ALA A 83 -26.89 -7.90 0.77
N ASP A 84 -27.81 -7.31 1.53
CA ASP A 84 -28.27 -5.93 1.35
C ASP A 84 -27.49 -4.90 2.16
N ALA A 85 -26.71 -5.34 3.17
CA ALA A 85 -25.88 -4.43 3.99
C ALA A 85 -24.58 -3.99 3.31
N GLY A 86 -24.15 -4.68 2.26
CA GLY A 86 -22.99 -4.33 1.48
C GLY A 86 -23.34 -3.26 0.44
N ARG A 87 -23.04 -1.99 0.68
CA ARG A 87 -22.85 -1.07 -0.44
C ARG A 87 -21.61 -1.56 -1.18
N PHE A 88 -21.82 -2.42 -2.17
CA PHE A 88 -20.78 -2.71 -3.13
C PHE A 88 -20.50 -1.39 -3.87
N PHE A 89 -19.32 -0.82 -3.64
CA PHE A 89 -18.85 0.20 -4.54
C PHE A 89 -18.73 -0.47 -5.91
N ASP A 90 -19.56 -0.06 -6.82
CA ASP A 90 -19.42 -0.38 -8.25
C ASP A 90 -18.18 0.37 -8.77
N ALA A 91 -17.02 0.07 -8.17
CA ALA A 91 -15.76 0.63 -8.62
C ALA A 91 -15.50 0.04 -10.02
N PRO A 92 -15.50 0.88 -11.03
CA PRO A 92 -15.34 0.39 -12.39
C PRO A 92 -13.99 -0.28 -12.54
N LEU A 93 -13.98 -1.52 -13.05
CA LEU A 93 -12.75 -2.29 -13.25
C LEU A 93 -11.81 -1.56 -14.21
N ARG A 94 -10.52 -1.62 -13.92
CA ARG A 94 -9.49 -1.00 -14.77
C ARG A 94 -9.00 -1.97 -15.84
N THR A 95 -8.69 -1.40 -17.01
CA THR A 95 -8.11 -2.22 -18.07
C THR A 95 -6.70 -2.68 -17.69
N PRO A 96 -6.34 -3.95 -17.94
CA PRO A 96 -5.00 -4.45 -17.68
C PRO A 96 -3.88 -3.63 -18.37
N ALA A 97 -4.16 -2.97 -19.48
CA ALA A 97 -3.20 -2.12 -20.20
C ALA A 97 -2.70 -0.94 -19.37
N GLN A 98 -3.51 -0.40 -18.44
CA GLN A 98 -3.12 0.69 -17.56
C GLN A 98 -1.98 0.33 -16.58
N ARG A 99 -1.70 -0.97 -16.37
CA ARG A 99 -0.62 -1.44 -15.46
C ARG A 99 0.76 -0.92 -15.86
N VAL A 100 1.02 -0.78 -17.16
CA VAL A 100 2.32 -0.29 -17.66
C VAL A 100 2.52 1.17 -17.27
N GLU A 101 1.49 1.99 -17.46
CA GLU A 101 1.54 3.42 -17.12
C GLU A 101 1.63 3.61 -15.59
N MET A 102 0.80 2.91 -14.80
CA MET A 102 0.88 2.95 -13.33
C MET A 102 2.29 2.63 -12.83
N ARG A 103 2.92 1.57 -13.34
CA ARG A 103 4.30 1.21 -12.98
C ARG A 103 5.30 2.30 -13.35
N SER A 104 5.15 2.90 -14.53
CA SER A 104 6.01 4.00 -14.98
C SER A 104 5.90 5.21 -14.06
N VAL A 105 4.67 5.62 -13.72
CA VAL A 105 4.40 6.72 -12.77
C VAL A 105 5.03 6.43 -11.41
N MET A 106 4.77 5.28 -10.82
CA MET A 106 5.28 4.93 -9.51
C MET A 106 6.81 4.85 -9.48
N SER A 107 7.43 4.26 -10.51
CA SER A 107 8.90 4.13 -10.57
C SER A 107 9.60 5.47 -10.78
N SER A 108 9.05 6.36 -11.60
CA SER A 108 9.70 7.63 -11.95
C SER A 108 9.41 8.78 -10.97
N GLN A 109 8.24 8.77 -10.33
CA GLN A 109 7.77 9.92 -9.54
C GLN A 109 7.59 9.60 -8.04
N VAL A 110 7.40 8.33 -7.67
CA VAL A 110 7.21 7.88 -6.28
C VAL A 110 8.30 6.89 -5.84
N GLY A 111 9.41 6.89 -6.55
CA GLY A 111 10.54 5.98 -6.34
C GLY A 111 11.37 6.29 -5.09
N VAL A 112 12.68 6.00 -5.16
CA VAL A 112 13.61 6.07 -4.02
C VAL A 112 13.80 7.50 -3.53
N LEU A 113 13.99 8.46 -4.43
CA LEU A 113 14.07 9.88 -4.10
C LEU A 113 12.84 10.59 -4.68
N ARG A 114 12.12 11.26 -3.81
CA ARG A 114 10.83 11.90 -4.12
C ARG A 114 10.98 13.41 -4.14
N THR A 115 10.40 14.03 -5.16
CA THR A 115 10.33 15.49 -5.30
C THR A 115 8.89 15.96 -5.15
N PRO A 116 8.62 17.21 -4.70
CA PRO A 116 7.25 17.73 -4.60
C PRO A 116 6.53 17.73 -5.97
N GLY A 117 7.25 18.10 -7.03
CA GLY A 117 6.71 18.06 -8.40
C GLY A 117 6.39 16.64 -8.89
N GLY A 118 7.26 15.67 -8.58
CA GLY A 118 7.04 14.27 -8.89
C GLY A 118 5.81 13.71 -8.15
N LEU A 119 5.74 13.90 -6.82
CA LEU A 119 4.62 13.40 -6.03
C LEU A 119 3.29 13.99 -6.48
N SER A 120 3.20 15.33 -6.67
CA SER A 120 1.98 15.97 -7.15
C SER A 120 1.63 15.54 -8.59
N GLY A 121 2.63 15.31 -9.42
CA GLY A 121 2.46 14.76 -10.76
C GLY A 121 1.90 13.34 -10.75
N ALA A 122 2.44 12.49 -9.88
CA ALA A 122 1.97 11.12 -9.70
C ALA A 122 0.50 11.07 -9.26
N VAL A 123 0.12 11.85 -8.24
CA VAL A 123 -1.27 11.92 -7.77
C VAL A 123 -2.20 12.27 -8.93
N ARG A 124 -1.94 13.37 -9.65
CA ARG A 124 -2.78 13.77 -10.79
C ARG A 124 -2.86 12.72 -11.91
N GLN A 125 -1.75 12.04 -12.22
CA GLN A 125 -1.75 11.02 -13.26
C GLN A 125 -2.53 9.77 -12.83
N LEU A 126 -2.43 9.35 -11.57
CA LEU A 126 -3.19 8.24 -11.04
C LEU A 126 -4.70 8.56 -10.96
N GLU A 127 -5.06 9.80 -10.59
CA GLU A 127 -6.43 10.29 -10.65
C GLU A 127 -6.98 10.30 -12.08
N ALA A 128 -6.19 10.75 -13.05
CA ALA A 128 -6.57 10.71 -14.46
C ALA A 128 -6.80 9.27 -14.96
N LEU A 129 -5.95 8.32 -14.54
CA LEU A 129 -6.15 6.90 -14.82
C LEU A 129 -7.43 6.36 -14.15
N ALA A 130 -7.74 6.82 -12.93
CA ALA A 130 -8.97 6.47 -12.24
C ALA A 130 -10.22 7.04 -12.95
N ALA A 131 -10.12 8.21 -13.55
CA ALA A 131 -11.21 8.83 -14.30
C ALA A 131 -11.41 8.24 -15.72
N THR A 132 -10.46 7.43 -16.20
CA THR A 132 -10.57 6.82 -17.53
C THR A 132 -11.78 5.87 -17.59
N SER A 133 -12.54 5.97 -18.67
CA SER A 133 -13.70 5.09 -18.89
C SER A 133 -13.33 3.62 -18.85
N SER A 134 -14.10 2.85 -18.11
CA SER A 134 -14.00 1.39 -18.00
C SER A 134 -15.11 0.65 -18.73
N VAL A 135 -15.82 1.35 -19.61
CA VAL A 135 -16.88 0.74 -20.42
C VAL A 135 -16.33 -0.44 -21.21
N GLY A 136 -16.97 -1.60 -21.06
CA GLY A 136 -16.58 -2.83 -21.75
C GLY A 136 -15.44 -3.62 -21.07
N VAL A 137 -14.92 -3.18 -19.93
CA VAL A 137 -13.98 -3.99 -19.16
C VAL A 137 -14.73 -5.10 -18.44
N THR A 138 -14.54 -6.32 -18.88
CA THR A 138 -15.14 -7.50 -18.24
C THR A 138 -14.31 -7.97 -17.05
N GLY A 139 -14.98 -8.56 -16.05
CA GLY A 139 -14.33 -9.15 -14.88
C GLY A 139 -13.32 -10.23 -15.29
N SER A 140 -12.05 -10.01 -14.94
CA SER A 140 -10.97 -10.96 -15.11
C SER A 140 -9.94 -10.75 -14.01
N ARG A 141 -9.13 -11.76 -13.72
CA ARG A 141 -8.04 -11.63 -12.76
C ARG A 141 -7.14 -10.42 -13.06
N ALA A 142 -6.80 -10.23 -14.33
CA ALA A 142 -5.96 -9.12 -14.77
C ALA A 142 -6.60 -7.75 -14.56
N ALA A 143 -7.93 -7.63 -14.75
CA ALA A 143 -8.67 -6.40 -14.48
C ALA A 143 -8.79 -6.12 -12.98
N TRP A 144 -9.04 -7.14 -12.15
CA TRP A 144 -9.03 -7.01 -10.69
C TRP A 144 -7.65 -6.56 -10.17
N GLU A 145 -6.57 -7.19 -10.66
CA GLU A 145 -5.20 -6.81 -10.32
C GLU A 145 -4.90 -5.35 -10.72
N ALA A 146 -5.32 -4.91 -11.91
CA ALA A 146 -5.12 -3.54 -12.36
C ALA A 146 -5.89 -2.54 -11.48
N THR A 147 -7.11 -2.86 -11.09
CA THR A 147 -7.94 -2.03 -10.19
C THR A 147 -7.28 -1.91 -8.82
N ASN A 148 -6.88 -3.02 -8.21
CA ASN A 148 -6.20 -3.02 -6.91
C ASN A 148 -4.87 -2.27 -6.96
N MET A 149 -4.08 -2.44 -8.04
CA MET A 149 -2.83 -1.72 -8.22
C MET A 149 -3.05 -0.20 -8.26
N LEU A 150 -4.09 0.28 -8.96
CA LEU A 150 -4.39 1.71 -9.02
C LEU A 150 -4.76 2.26 -7.64
N THR A 151 -5.62 1.57 -6.92
CA THR A 151 -6.04 1.96 -5.56
C THR A 151 -4.83 2.07 -4.62
N VAL A 152 -3.98 1.05 -4.59
CA VAL A 152 -2.78 1.04 -3.73
C VAL A 152 -1.76 2.09 -4.18
N ALA A 153 -1.52 2.25 -5.48
CA ALA A 153 -0.62 3.26 -6.01
C ALA A 153 -1.07 4.67 -5.65
N ALA A 154 -2.36 4.96 -5.79
CA ALA A 154 -2.94 6.26 -5.40
C ALA A 154 -2.80 6.50 -3.89
N ALA A 155 -3.10 5.51 -3.05
CA ALA A 155 -2.94 5.61 -1.60
C ALA A 155 -1.47 5.90 -1.20
N ILE A 156 -0.51 5.19 -1.79
CA ILE A 156 0.93 5.40 -1.54
C ILE A 156 1.36 6.80 -1.98
N ALA A 157 0.97 7.24 -3.18
CA ALA A 157 1.35 8.56 -3.71
C ALA A 157 0.77 9.69 -2.86
N THR A 158 -0.49 9.58 -2.46
CA THR A 158 -1.19 10.56 -1.62
C THR A 158 -0.56 10.66 -0.23
N ALA A 159 -0.32 9.53 0.45
CA ALA A 159 0.35 9.51 1.75
C ALA A 159 1.78 10.06 1.67
N ALA A 160 2.54 9.69 0.63
CA ALA A 160 3.89 10.20 0.41
C ALA A 160 3.91 11.71 0.12
N SER A 161 2.91 12.23 -0.59
CA SER A 161 2.76 13.66 -0.84
C SER A 161 2.46 14.44 0.45
N ALA A 162 1.61 13.89 1.30
CA ALA A 162 1.22 14.49 2.57
C ALA A 162 2.38 14.57 3.58
N ARG A 163 3.26 13.55 3.63
CA ARG A 163 4.37 13.48 4.60
C ARG A 163 5.51 14.41 4.23
N THR A 164 5.69 15.49 5.00
CA THR A 164 6.72 16.53 4.78
C THR A 164 7.93 16.33 5.69
N GLU A 165 8.60 15.21 5.54
CA GLU A 165 9.88 14.84 6.17
C GLU A 165 10.59 13.78 5.35
N SER A 166 11.84 13.43 5.70
CA SER A 166 12.50 12.20 5.28
C SER A 166 12.70 11.30 6.48
N ARG A 167 12.22 10.03 6.39
CA ARG A 167 12.33 9.04 7.46
C ARG A 167 12.38 7.63 6.88
N GLY A 168 13.37 6.84 7.26
CA GLY A 168 13.54 5.48 6.76
C GLY A 168 13.62 5.45 5.23
N CYS A 169 12.74 4.71 4.59
CA CYS A 169 12.67 4.60 3.13
C CYS A 169 11.90 5.75 2.46
N HIS A 170 11.22 6.62 3.21
CA HIS A 170 10.61 7.82 2.68
C HIS A 170 11.64 8.93 2.58
N ARG A 171 12.15 9.20 1.37
CA ARG A 171 13.17 10.23 1.10
C ARG A 171 12.61 11.31 0.20
N ARG A 172 12.60 12.54 0.72
CA ARG A 172 12.19 13.76 -0.02
C ARG A 172 13.38 14.71 -0.17
N ASP A 173 13.55 15.31 -1.33
CA ASP A 173 14.60 16.29 -1.57
C ASP A 173 14.29 17.66 -0.98
N ASP A 174 13.02 18.02 -0.90
CA ASP A 174 12.54 19.27 -0.29
C ASP A 174 12.43 19.22 1.24
N TRP A 175 12.42 18.02 1.84
CA TRP A 175 12.37 17.78 3.28
C TRP A 175 13.38 16.68 3.66
N PRO A 176 14.70 16.98 3.64
CA PRO A 176 15.73 15.94 3.78
C PRO A 176 15.85 15.34 5.19
N ASP A 177 15.38 16.06 6.22
CA ASP A 177 15.54 15.68 7.61
C ASP A 177 14.26 15.11 8.23
N PRO A 178 14.36 14.21 9.23
CA PRO A 178 13.22 13.76 10.01
C PRO A 178 12.70 14.89 10.91
N ARG A 179 11.42 14.87 11.22
CA ARG A 179 10.75 15.85 12.07
C ARG A 179 9.95 15.14 13.15
N ASP A 180 10.08 15.59 14.42
CA ASP A 180 9.41 14.96 15.57
C ASP A 180 7.88 15.00 15.46
N ALA A 181 7.33 16.06 14.88
CA ALA A 181 5.89 16.16 14.62
C ALA A 181 5.37 14.99 13.74
N TRP A 182 6.23 14.36 12.95
CA TRP A 182 5.90 13.23 12.08
C TRP A 182 6.18 11.86 12.71
N LEU A 183 6.42 11.78 14.03
CA LEU A 183 6.48 10.52 14.78
C LEU A 183 5.07 9.91 14.90
N THR A 184 4.42 9.73 13.77
CA THR A 184 3.07 9.20 13.64
C THR A 184 2.92 8.37 12.38
N GLN A 185 1.94 7.49 12.34
CA GLN A 185 1.49 6.78 11.15
C GLN A 185 0.45 7.61 10.40
N LEU A 186 0.40 7.45 9.09
CA LEU A 186 -0.66 8.00 8.25
C LEU A 186 -1.62 6.87 7.88
N ASP A 187 -2.89 7.06 8.19
CA ASP A 187 -3.96 6.20 7.71
C ASP A 187 -4.53 6.77 6.41
N VAL A 188 -4.68 5.92 5.41
CA VAL A 188 -5.34 6.26 4.15
C VAL A 188 -6.61 5.44 4.05
N ARG A 189 -7.74 6.13 3.91
CA ARG A 189 -9.06 5.49 3.79
C ARG A 189 -9.75 5.94 2.52
N LEU A 190 -10.43 5.00 1.89
CA LEU A 190 -11.34 5.32 0.79
C LEU A 190 -12.64 5.87 1.41
N THR A 191 -13.06 7.05 0.99
CA THR A 191 -14.32 7.65 1.42
C THR A 191 -15.50 7.00 0.68
N ILE A 192 -16.72 7.28 1.15
CA ILE A 192 -17.94 6.79 0.49
C ILE A 192 -18.11 7.32 -0.95
N ASP A 193 -17.51 8.46 -1.22
CA ASP A 193 -17.53 9.08 -2.55
C ASP A 193 -16.42 8.56 -3.46
N GLY A 194 -15.54 7.68 -2.94
CA GLY A 194 -14.43 7.08 -3.68
C GLY A 194 -13.13 7.88 -3.63
N ASP A 195 -13.06 8.95 -2.85
CA ASP A 195 -11.86 9.74 -2.64
C ASP A 195 -10.93 9.12 -1.60
N LEU A 196 -9.65 9.50 -1.62
CA LEU A 196 -8.67 9.08 -0.62
C LEU A 196 -8.55 10.15 0.47
N ALA A 197 -8.94 9.80 1.68
CA ALA A 197 -8.70 10.60 2.88
C ALA A 197 -7.44 10.14 3.61
N VAL A 198 -6.59 11.09 3.99
CA VAL A 198 -5.37 10.84 4.79
C VAL A 198 -5.57 11.43 6.17
N THR A 199 -5.37 10.64 7.22
CA THR A 199 -5.42 11.07 8.63
C THR A 199 -4.06 10.85 9.30
N GLY A 200 -3.87 11.37 10.51
CA GLY A 200 -2.59 11.33 11.19
C GLY A 200 -1.59 12.40 10.73
N ILE A 201 -2.02 13.36 9.89
CA ILE A 201 -1.17 14.49 9.50
C ILE A 201 -1.00 15.41 10.71
N PRO A 202 0.26 15.75 11.10
CA PRO A 202 0.49 16.66 12.22
C PRO A 202 -0.13 18.02 11.95
N HIS A 203 -0.74 18.60 12.97
CA HIS A 203 -1.12 20.01 12.93
C HIS A 203 0.16 20.88 12.96
N ALA A 204 0.19 21.91 12.12
CA ALA A 204 1.30 22.85 12.03
C ALA A 204 1.38 23.76 13.26
#